data_e2378060a34f82aa84b30fc9b7128807
#
_entry.id   e2378060a34f82aa84b30fc9b7128807
#
_cell.length_a   1.000
_cell.length_b   1.000
_cell.length_c   1.000
_cell.angle_alpha   90.00
_cell.angle_beta   90.00
_cell.angle_gamma   90.00
#
_symmetry.space_group_name_H-M   'P 1'
#
loop_
_entity.id
_entity.type
_entity.pdbx_description
1 polymer ?
#
loop_
_entity_poly.entity_id
_entity_poly.type
_entity_poly.pdbx_seq_one_letter_code
_entity_poly.pdbx_strand_id
1 'polypeptide(L)'
;LMVLMFTSGTTGLSKGVMMSERNLFSAGHVLWAISAQLEDKISQKEPLPGHYMVLPMFHLGAFIDLFSTTVMGWPLNLGDDIRNFYRDIQKMPSQVMSVVPIIMNSLHKDVMRGRRDRLGELWVPIGSSAMFDPQVLLDMAHNGMFVIQCYGATETCAAGIINFAQEEKHIGAVGQGSEDMDYKIEPDGELCMRGDCVMMGYYKDPEGTAEVIDKDGWVHTGDLARV
;
A
#
# COMPACT_ATOMS: atom_id res chain seq x y z
N LEU A 1 -8.90 10.67 18.21
CA LEU A 1 -7.72 9.81 18.08
C LEU A 1 -8.16 8.35 18.13
N MET A 2 -7.87 7.59 17.12
CA MET A 2 -8.13 6.15 17.06
C MET A 2 -6.84 5.33 17.09
N VAL A 3 -5.83 5.77 16.36
CA VAL A 3 -4.52 5.10 16.29
C VAL A 3 -3.39 6.10 16.49
N LEU A 4 -2.34 5.66 17.17
CA LEU A 4 -1.05 6.34 17.27
C LEU A 4 0.02 5.42 16.72
N MET A 5 0.64 5.82 15.61
CA MET A 5 1.67 5.05 14.93
C MET A 5 2.99 5.80 14.94
N PHE A 6 4.08 5.13 15.26
CA PHE A 6 5.39 5.78 15.34
C PHE A 6 6.17 5.58 14.04
N THR A 7 6.72 6.68 13.52
CA THR A 7 7.64 6.65 12.36
C THR A 7 9.08 6.80 12.82
N SER A 8 10.00 6.32 12.03
CA SER A 8 11.45 6.41 12.32
C SER A 8 12.06 7.78 11.99
N GLY A 9 11.28 8.83 11.85
CA GLY A 9 11.65 10.22 11.57
C GLY A 9 13.04 10.42 10.92
N THR A 10 13.15 11.26 9.93
CA THR A 10 14.42 11.61 9.27
C THR A 10 15.43 12.28 10.23
N THR A 11 14.96 12.82 11.35
CA THR A 11 15.75 13.48 12.41
C THR A 11 16.25 12.51 13.50
N GLY A 12 15.97 11.19 13.38
CA GLY A 12 16.41 10.18 14.33
C GLY A 12 15.51 10.00 15.57
N LEU A 13 14.54 10.88 15.81
CA LEU A 13 13.54 10.73 16.86
C LEU A 13 12.24 10.23 16.25
N SER A 14 11.66 9.16 16.83
CA SER A 14 10.37 8.64 16.40
C SER A 14 9.27 9.66 16.67
N LYS A 15 8.50 10.03 15.64
CA LYS A 15 7.33 10.90 15.76
C LYS A 15 6.06 10.04 15.81
N GLY A 16 5.16 10.36 16.73
CA GLY A 16 3.89 9.67 16.89
C GLY A 16 2.81 10.29 16.01
N VAL A 17 2.49 9.67 14.89
CA VAL A 17 1.44 10.10 13.96
C VAL A 17 0.06 9.79 14.55
N MET A 18 -0.77 10.80 14.72
CA MET A 18 -2.13 10.68 15.25
C MET A 18 -3.15 10.52 14.12
N MET A 19 -3.94 9.45 14.17
CA MET A 19 -4.97 9.16 13.18
C MET A 19 -6.35 9.08 13.82
N SER A 20 -7.31 9.69 13.16
CA SER A 20 -8.73 9.58 13.48
C SER A 20 -9.37 8.39 12.79
N GLU A 21 -10.58 8.05 13.18
CA GLU A 21 -11.43 7.09 12.48
C GLU A 21 -11.65 7.51 11.01
N ARG A 22 -11.92 8.80 10.77
CA ARG A 22 -12.09 9.35 9.43
C ARG A 22 -10.88 9.10 8.51
N ASN A 23 -9.68 9.32 9.05
CA ASN A 23 -8.44 9.05 8.30
C ASN A 23 -8.34 7.57 7.87
N LEU A 24 -8.66 6.65 8.78
CA LEU A 24 -8.58 5.22 8.51
C LEU A 24 -9.63 4.76 7.50
N PHE A 25 -10.87 5.26 7.59
CA PHE A 25 -11.91 4.95 6.62
C PHE A 25 -11.58 5.49 5.24
N SER A 26 -11.07 6.73 5.14
CA SER A 26 -10.62 7.29 3.87
C SER A 26 -9.46 6.47 3.27
N ALA A 27 -8.47 6.09 4.09
CA ALA A 27 -7.40 5.20 3.66
C ALA A 27 -7.91 3.82 3.20
N GLY A 28 -8.97 3.30 3.83
CA GLY A 28 -9.62 2.05 3.45
C GLY A 28 -10.21 2.05 2.04
N HIS A 29 -10.57 3.22 1.50
CA HIS A 29 -11.04 3.36 0.11
C HIS A 29 -10.01 2.88 -0.92
N VAL A 30 -8.72 2.89 -0.58
CA VAL A 30 -7.66 2.33 -1.44
C VAL A 30 -7.91 0.86 -1.74
N LEU A 31 -8.17 0.04 -0.71
CA LEU A 31 -8.49 -1.38 -0.93
C LEU A 31 -9.85 -1.57 -1.59
N TRP A 32 -10.79 -0.68 -1.37
CA TRP A 32 -12.05 -0.72 -2.09
C TRP A 32 -11.86 -0.45 -3.59
N ALA A 33 -11.05 0.54 -3.96
CA ALA A 33 -10.67 0.77 -5.36
C ALA A 33 -9.96 -0.45 -5.96
N ILE A 34 -9.09 -1.11 -5.18
CA ILE A 34 -8.46 -2.38 -5.57
C ILE A 34 -9.51 -3.46 -5.81
N SER A 35 -10.48 -3.63 -4.91
CA SER A 35 -11.54 -4.63 -5.07
C SER A 35 -12.40 -4.37 -6.30
N ALA A 36 -12.76 -3.13 -6.57
CA ALA A 36 -13.52 -2.76 -7.76
C ALA A 36 -12.78 -3.10 -9.06
N GLN A 37 -11.46 -2.92 -9.11
CA GLN A 37 -10.63 -3.33 -10.25
C GLN A 37 -10.51 -4.85 -10.38
N LEU A 38 -10.69 -5.57 -9.29
CA LEU A 38 -10.60 -7.03 -9.26
C LEU A 38 -11.94 -7.71 -9.51
N GLU A 39 -13.09 -7.02 -9.36
CA GLU A 39 -14.43 -7.61 -9.52
C GLU A 39 -14.61 -8.33 -10.85
N ASP A 40 -14.15 -7.75 -11.95
CA ASP A 40 -14.20 -8.39 -13.27
C ASP A 40 -13.24 -9.58 -13.42
N LYS A 41 -12.17 -9.63 -12.61
CA LYS A 41 -11.10 -10.64 -12.69
C LYS A 41 -11.29 -11.76 -11.67
N ILE A 42 -11.79 -11.42 -10.49
CA ILE A 42 -12.29 -12.34 -9.50
C ILE A 42 -13.73 -12.58 -9.91
N SER A 43 -13.92 -13.53 -10.82
CA SER A 43 -15.29 -13.88 -11.27
C SER A 43 -16.22 -13.95 -10.07
N GLN A 44 -17.49 -13.54 -10.24
CA GLN A 44 -18.57 -13.59 -9.24
C GLN A 44 -18.80 -14.99 -8.62
N LYS A 45 -17.84 -15.87 -8.76
CA LYS A 45 -17.79 -17.18 -8.12
C LYS A 45 -17.16 -17.02 -6.75
N GLU A 46 -17.97 -17.15 -5.74
CA GLU A 46 -17.50 -17.38 -4.38
C GLU A 46 -16.36 -18.41 -4.32
N PRO A 47 -15.38 -18.24 -3.42
CA PRO A 47 -15.35 -17.32 -2.28
C PRO A 47 -14.66 -15.99 -2.56
N LEU A 48 -14.89 -14.97 -1.68
CA LEU A 48 -14.16 -13.71 -1.68
C LEU A 48 -12.63 -13.96 -1.66
N PRO A 49 -11.84 -13.10 -2.32
CA PRO A 49 -10.41 -13.32 -2.41
C PRO A 49 -9.76 -13.28 -1.01
N GLY A 50 -8.97 -14.30 -0.69
CA GLY A 50 -8.18 -14.31 0.52
C GLY A 50 -7.02 -13.33 0.42
N HIS A 51 -6.80 -12.56 1.47
CA HIS A 51 -5.64 -11.68 1.61
C HIS A 51 -4.64 -12.30 2.58
N TYR A 52 -3.42 -12.56 2.13
CA TYR A 52 -2.34 -13.00 3.00
C TYR A 52 -1.51 -11.83 3.48
N MET A 53 -1.32 -11.74 4.77
CA MET A 53 -0.56 -10.69 5.41
C MET A 53 0.49 -11.24 6.37
N VAL A 54 1.72 -10.79 6.20
CA VAL A 54 2.88 -11.17 7.03
C VAL A 54 3.72 -9.95 7.43
N LEU A 55 3.32 -8.76 6.96
CA LEU A 55 4.02 -7.53 7.30
C LEU A 55 3.73 -7.14 8.76
N PRO A 56 4.73 -6.55 9.46
CA PRO A 56 4.57 -6.20 10.88
C PRO A 56 3.49 -5.15 11.10
N MET A 57 2.58 -5.38 12.07
CA MET A 57 1.45 -4.52 12.41
C MET A 57 1.84 -3.14 12.97
N PHE A 58 3.09 -2.94 13.34
CA PHE A 58 3.59 -1.62 13.74
C PHE A 58 3.89 -0.71 12.53
N HIS A 59 3.82 -1.24 11.30
CA HIS A 59 3.79 -0.45 10.08
C HIS A 59 2.36 -0.16 9.67
N LEU A 60 2.09 1.09 9.35
CA LEU A 60 0.75 1.54 9.03
C LEU A 60 0.15 0.80 7.83
N GLY A 61 0.93 0.51 6.80
CA GLY A 61 0.45 -0.26 5.64
C GLY A 61 -0.19 -1.59 6.05
N ALA A 62 0.47 -2.38 6.92
CA ALA A 62 -0.10 -3.63 7.42
C ALA A 62 -1.35 -3.40 8.29
N PHE A 63 -1.38 -2.32 9.07
CA PHE A 63 -2.56 -1.99 9.88
C PHE A 63 -3.75 -1.59 9.00
N ILE A 64 -3.53 -0.81 7.94
CA ILE A 64 -4.58 -0.44 6.97
C ILE A 64 -5.06 -1.67 6.20
N ASP A 65 -4.18 -2.58 5.81
CA ASP A 65 -4.57 -3.86 5.20
C ASP A 65 -5.50 -4.67 6.11
N LEU A 66 -5.13 -4.81 7.39
CA LEU A 66 -5.97 -5.48 8.39
C LEU A 66 -7.33 -4.81 8.52
N PHE A 67 -7.33 -3.49 8.71
CA PHE A 67 -8.54 -2.68 8.90
C PHE A 67 -9.46 -2.81 7.68
N SER A 68 -8.95 -2.54 6.50
CA SER A 68 -9.73 -2.53 5.26
C SER A 68 -10.24 -3.93 4.90
N THR A 69 -9.39 -4.96 5.01
CA THR A 69 -9.78 -6.35 4.75
C THR A 69 -10.91 -6.78 5.69
N THR A 70 -10.85 -6.36 6.96
CA THR A 70 -11.90 -6.64 7.95
C THR A 70 -13.20 -5.90 7.62
N VAL A 71 -13.12 -4.62 7.26
CA VAL A 71 -14.31 -3.82 6.88
C VAL A 71 -14.98 -4.37 5.62
N MET A 72 -14.19 -4.85 4.66
CA MET A 72 -14.69 -5.46 3.42
C MET A 72 -15.19 -6.89 3.59
N GLY A 73 -14.97 -7.53 4.73
CA GLY A 73 -15.35 -8.91 4.99
C GLY A 73 -14.55 -9.93 4.18
N TRP A 74 -13.35 -9.58 3.71
CA TRP A 74 -12.48 -10.52 3.00
C TRP A 74 -11.82 -11.50 3.97
N PRO A 75 -11.62 -12.78 3.57
CA PRO A 75 -10.81 -13.71 4.34
C PRO A 75 -9.40 -13.18 4.53
N LEU A 76 -8.96 -13.08 5.79
CA LEU A 76 -7.61 -12.62 6.15
C LEU A 76 -6.79 -13.77 6.70
N ASN A 77 -5.70 -14.08 6.04
CA ASN A 77 -4.73 -15.11 6.40
C ASN A 77 -3.49 -14.45 6.99
N LEU A 78 -3.24 -14.65 8.27
CA LEU A 78 -2.11 -14.04 8.98
C LEU A 78 -0.93 -14.99 9.04
N GLY A 79 0.21 -14.55 8.51
CA GLY A 79 1.51 -15.21 8.70
C GLY A 79 2.19 -14.73 9.97
N ASP A 80 2.95 -15.63 10.59
CA ASP A 80 3.73 -15.36 11.80
C ASP A 80 5.15 -14.84 11.50
N ASP A 81 5.71 -15.26 10.37
CA ASP A 81 7.08 -14.96 9.99
C ASP A 81 7.23 -14.90 8.47
N ILE A 82 7.83 -13.82 7.98
CA ILE A 82 8.10 -13.61 6.54
C ILE A 82 8.88 -14.78 5.91
N ARG A 83 9.69 -15.48 6.67
CA ARG A 83 10.44 -16.66 6.21
C ARG A 83 9.55 -17.86 5.88
N ASN A 84 8.33 -17.86 6.39
CA ASN A 84 7.36 -18.92 6.22
C ASN A 84 6.36 -18.67 5.11
N PHE A 85 6.36 -17.49 4.48
CA PHE A 85 5.28 -17.05 3.59
C PHE A 85 4.98 -18.04 2.44
N TYR A 86 6.00 -18.69 1.85
CA TYR A 86 5.77 -19.71 0.82
C TYR A 86 5.01 -20.95 1.34
N ARG A 87 5.31 -21.38 2.54
CA ARG A 87 4.58 -22.49 3.19
C ARG A 87 3.12 -22.07 3.46
N ASP A 88 2.94 -20.86 3.87
CA ASP A 88 1.65 -20.37 4.34
C ASP A 88 0.69 -20.10 3.17
N ILE A 89 1.13 -19.44 2.10
CA ILE A 89 0.31 -19.19 0.90
C ILE A 89 -0.07 -20.47 0.15
N GLN A 90 0.66 -21.57 0.34
CA GLN A 90 0.28 -22.88 -0.21
C GLN A 90 -0.79 -23.59 0.63
N LYS A 91 -0.90 -23.26 1.92
CA LYS A 91 -1.85 -23.87 2.85
C LYS A 91 -3.10 -23.05 3.06
N MET A 92 -2.98 -21.74 2.92
CA MET A 92 -4.04 -20.77 3.13
C MET A 92 -4.38 -20.13 1.78
N PRO A 93 -5.50 -20.49 1.13
CA PRO A 93 -5.89 -19.91 -0.15
C PRO A 93 -5.88 -18.38 -0.07
N SER A 94 -4.98 -17.76 -0.82
CA SER A 94 -4.77 -16.31 -0.78
C SER A 94 -4.44 -15.82 -2.19
N GLN A 95 -5.33 -15.02 -2.74
CA GLN A 95 -5.18 -14.45 -4.08
C GLN A 95 -4.44 -13.12 -4.06
N VAL A 96 -4.49 -12.43 -2.92
CA VAL A 96 -3.92 -11.09 -2.69
C VAL A 96 -2.85 -11.16 -1.60
N MET A 97 -1.77 -10.40 -1.76
CA MET A 97 -0.72 -10.29 -0.74
C MET A 97 -0.07 -8.91 -0.81
N SER A 98 0.00 -8.22 0.32
CA SER A 98 0.83 -7.01 0.44
C SER A 98 2.30 -7.38 0.56
N VAL A 99 3.12 -6.75 -0.29
CA VAL A 99 4.54 -7.11 -0.46
C VAL A 99 5.46 -5.90 -0.36
N VAL A 100 6.63 -6.14 0.17
CA VAL A 100 7.79 -5.22 0.11
C VAL A 100 8.80 -5.74 -0.93
N PRO A 101 9.80 -4.95 -1.35
CA PRO A 101 10.70 -5.34 -2.44
C PRO A 101 11.35 -6.72 -2.28
N ILE A 102 11.73 -7.11 -1.07
CA ILE A 102 12.36 -8.43 -0.84
C ILE A 102 11.41 -9.59 -1.15
N ILE A 103 10.12 -9.45 -0.83
CA ILE A 103 9.10 -10.47 -1.15
C ILE A 103 8.84 -10.45 -2.66
N MET A 104 8.61 -9.27 -3.26
CA MET A 104 8.37 -9.13 -4.69
C MET A 104 9.49 -9.77 -5.51
N ASN A 105 10.75 -9.50 -5.17
CA ASN A 105 11.90 -10.11 -5.83
C ASN A 105 11.96 -11.64 -5.68
N SER A 106 11.47 -12.17 -4.57
CA SER A 106 11.38 -13.62 -4.36
C SER A 106 10.29 -14.25 -5.23
N LEU A 107 9.12 -13.63 -5.28
CA LEU A 107 8.02 -14.03 -6.16
C LEU A 107 8.44 -13.97 -7.64
N HIS A 108 9.06 -12.85 -8.05
CA HIS A 108 9.58 -12.65 -9.41
C HIS A 108 10.54 -13.79 -9.83
N LYS A 109 11.50 -14.12 -8.97
CA LYS A 109 12.44 -15.23 -9.25
C LYS A 109 11.73 -16.57 -9.48
N ASP A 110 10.66 -16.86 -8.77
CA ASP A 110 9.91 -18.09 -8.94
C ASP A 110 9.03 -18.05 -10.19
N VAL A 111 8.38 -16.92 -10.46
CA VAL A 111 7.62 -16.70 -11.71
C VAL A 111 8.52 -16.88 -12.93
N MET A 112 9.68 -16.22 -12.98
CA MET A 112 10.62 -16.30 -14.11
C MET A 112 11.25 -17.68 -14.30
N ARG A 113 11.25 -18.52 -13.25
CA ARG A 113 11.70 -19.92 -13.32
C ARG A 113 10.57 -20.90 -13.61
N GLY A 114 9.36 -20.43 -13.90
CA GLY A 114 8.19 -21.25 -14.14
C GLY A 114 7.67 -22.02 -12.92
N ARG A 115 8.04 -21.59 -11.70
CA ARG A 115 7.66 -22.24 -10.43
C ARG A 115 6.44 -21.61 -9.80
N ARG A 116 5.40 -21.39 -10.59
CA ARG A 116 4.15 -20.79 -10.12
C ARG A 116 3.40 -21.65 -9.09
N ASP A 117 3.60 -22.95 -9.12
CA ASP A 117 3.10 -23.88 -8.11
C ASP A 117 3.48 -23.50 -6.68
N ARG A 118 4.61 -22.82 -6.49
CA ARG A 118 5.05 -22.32 -5.19
C ARG A 118 4.26 -21.14 -4.68
N LEU A 119 3.57 -20.42 -5.54
CA LEU A 119 2.79 -19.24 -5.20
C LEU A 119 1.37 -19.59 -4.73
N GLY A 120 0.97 -20.88 -4.76
CA GLY A 120 -0.41 -21.29 -4.46
C GLY A 120 -1.40 -20.58 -5.39
N GLU A 121 -2.39 -19.92 -4.80
CA GLU A 121 -3.40 -19.15 -5.53
C GLU A 121 -3.06 -17.66 -5.70
N LEU A 122 -1.88 -17.22 -5.23
CA LEU A 122 -1.47 -15.81 -5.27
C LEU A 122 -1.25 -15.34 -6.71
N TRP A 123 -1.95 -14.25 -7.09
CA TRP A 123 -1.77 -13.59 -8.38
C TRP A 123 -1.85 -12.05 -8.32
N VAL A 124 -2.21 -11.47 -7.16
CA VAL A 124 -2.29 -10.01 -6.92
C VAL A 124 -1.29 -9.60 -5.83
N PRO A 125 -0.02 -9.35 -6.16
CA PRO A 125 0.90 -8.70 -5.25
C PRO A 125 0.64 -7.19 -5.21
N ILE A 126 0.45 -6.64 -4.01
CA ILE A 126 0.28 -5.20 -3.76
C ILE A 126 1.59 -4.67 -3.18
N GLY A 127 2.32 -3.93 -3.97
CA GLY A 127 3.60 -3.33 -3.59
C GLY A 127 3.43 -1.98 -2.89
N SER A 128 4.09 -1.80 -1.75
CA SER A 128 4.11 -0.53 -1.01
C SER A 128 5.43 -0.32 -0.28
N SER A 129 5.56 0.81 0.39
CA SER A 129 6.67 1.17 1.30
C SER A 129 8.02 1.45 0.64
N ALA A 130 8.23 1.17 -0.63
CA ALA A 130 9.44 1.51 -1.38
C ALA A 130 9.20 1.38 -2.89
N MET A 131 10.07 1.99 -3.68
CA MET A 131 10.04 1.83 -5.14
C MET A 131 10.42 0.40 -5.53
N PHE A 132 9.72 -0.13 -6.52
CA PHE A 132 10.01 -1.41 -7.17
C PHE A 132 10.71 -1.16 -8.50
N ASP A 133 11.57 -2.09 -8.90
CA ASP A 133 12.17 -2.08 -10.24
C ASP A 133 11.05 -2.26 -11.29
N PRO A 134 10.87 -1.30 -12.22
CA PRO A 134 9.84 -1.38 -13.25
C PRO A 134 9.94 -2.65 -14.10
N GLN A 135 11.16 -3.16 -14.34
CA GLN A 135 11.34 -4.40 -15.08
C GLN A 135 10.79 -5.61 -14.34
N VAL A 136 10.99 -5.66 -13.00
CA VAL A 136 10.41 -6.72 -12.15
C VAL A 136 8.89 -6.70 -12.23
N LEU A 137 8.28 -5.51 -12.17
CA LEU A 137 6.82 -5.38 -12.25
C LEU A 137 6.30 -5.80 -13.63
N LEU A 138 6.98 -5.39 -14.69
CA LEU A 138 6.62 -5.72 -16.08
C LEU A 138 6.72 -7.23 -16.33
N ASP A 139 7.80 -7.85 -15.88
CA ASP A 139 7.98 -9.30 -15.98
C ASP A 139 6.86 -10.05 -15.25
N MET A 140 6.50 -9.60 -14.05
CA MET A 140 5.40 -10.18 -13.28
C MET A 140 4.06 -10.05 -14.02
N ALA A 141 3.76 -8.86 -14.56
CA ALA A 141 2.54 -8.59 -15.32
C ALA A 141 2.47 -9.46 -16.59
N HIS A 142 3.53 -9.54 -17.37
CA HIS A 142 3.61 -10.38 -18.58
C HIS A 142 3.46 -11.88 -18.27
N ASN A 143 3.77 -12.29 -17.05
CA ASN A 143 3.59 -13.67 -16.59
C ASN A 143 2.28 -13.88 -15.82
N GLY A 144 1.28 -13.00 -16.00
CA GLY A 144 -0.08 -13.20 -15.52
C GLY A 144 -0.30 -12.89 -14.03
N MET A 145 0.61 -12.11 -13.41
CA MET A 145 0.36 -11.49 -12.11
C MET A 145 -0.29 -10.12 -12.34
N PHE A 146 -1.25 -9.74 -11.50
CA PHE A 146 -1.83 -8.40 -11.52
C PHE A 146 -1.17 -7.55 -10.45
N VAL A 147 -0.08 -6.88 -10.85
CA VAL A 147 0.73 -6.10 -9.91
C VAL A 147 0.07 -4.77 -9.62
N ILE A 148 -0.07 -4.44 -8.35
CA ILE A 148 -0.58 -3.16 -7.89
C ILE A 148 0.52 -2.46 -7.10
N GLN A 149 0.68 -1.16 -7.30
CA GLN A 149 1.58 -0.34 -6.50
C GLN A 149 0.79 0.72 -5.74
N CYS A 150 1.18 0.95 -4.49
CA CYS A 150 0.60 2.00 -3.65
C CYS A 150 1.72 2.92 -3.15
N TYR A 151 1.48 4.22 -3.25
CA TYR A 151 2.32 5.26 -2.65
C TYR A 151 1.55 5.99 -1.57
N GLY A 152 2.20 6.21 -0.46
CA GLY A 152 1.71 6.99 0.67
C GLY A 152 2.70 6.98 1.82
N ALA A 153 2.55 7.94 2.72
CA ALA A 153 3.33 8.08 3.94
C ALA A 153 2.47 7.71 5.16
N THR A 154 3.09 7.59 6.34
CA THR A 154 2.32 7.42 7.58
C THR A 154 1.44 8.64 7.84
N GLU A 155 1.92 9.82 7.49
CA GLU A 155 1.24 11.12 7.59
C GLU A 155 0.00 11.23 6.69
N THR A 156 -0.10 10.41 5.64
CA THR A 156 -1.25 10.27 4.74
C THR A 156 -1.96 8.93 4.88
N CYS A 157 -1.85 8.29 6.05
CA CYS A 157 -2.46 7.01 6.38
C CYS A 157 -2.14 5.88 5.38
N ALA A 158 -0.91 5.85 4.85
CA ALA A 158 -0.44 4.89 3.83
C ALA A 158 -1.27 4.89 2.54
N ALA A 159 -2.16 5.86 2.37
CA ALA A 159 -3.02 6.02 1.22
C ALA A 159 -2.63 7.26 0.42
N GLY A 160 -3.01 7.28 -0.83
CA GLY A 160 -2.83 8.46 -1.66
C GLY A 160 -2.83 8.14 -3.15
N ILE A 161 -1.88 7.36 -3.61
CA ILE A 161 -1.72 7.13 -5.05
C ILE A 161 -1.64 5.62 -5.31
N ILE A 162 -2.36 5.16 -6.34
CA ILE A 162 -2.40 3.74 -6.70
C ILE A 162 -2.12 3.58 -8.20
N ASN A 163 -1.30 2.59 -8.53
CA ASN A 163 -1.04 2.20 -9.91
C ASN A 163 -1.61 0.82 -10.20
N PHE A 164 -2.55 0.77 -11.15
CA PHE A 164 -3.11 -0.46 -11.71
C PHE A 164 -2.58 -0.79 -13.10
N ALA A 165 -1.67 0.04 -13.65
CA ALA A 165 -1.13 -0.16 -14.99
C ALA A 165 -0.30 -1.44 -15.07
N GLN A 166 -0.51 -2.20 -16.13
CA GLN A 166 0.21 -3.45 -16.41
C GLN A 166 1.06 -3.35 -17.68
N GLU A 167 1.02 -2.20 -18.34
CA GLU A 167 1.76 -1.91 -19.57
C GLU A 167 3.05 -1.15 -19.30
N GLU A 168 4.06 -1.37 -20.14
CA GLU A 168 5.42 -0.83 -20.02
C GLU A 168 5.46 0.68 -19.80
N LYS A 169 4.59 1.42 -20.49
CA LYS A 169 4.58 2.89 -20.43
C LYS A 169 4.32 3.45 -19.04
N HIS A 170 3.47 2.78 -18.23
CA HIS A 170 2.98 3.34 -16.98
C HIS A 170 3.29 2.47 -15.75
N ILE A 171 3.77 1.24 -15.94
CA ILE A 171 3.98 0.31 -14.82
C ILE A 171 5.02 0.81 -13.81
N GLY A 172 5.95 1.64 -14.24
CA GLY A 172 6.97 2.23 -13.37
C GLY A 172 6.54 3.53 -12.68
N ALA A 173 5.34 4.06 -12.96
CA ALA A 173 4.81 5.22 -12.27
C ALA A 173 4.24 4.82 -10.89
N VAL A 174 4.07 5.79 -9.99
CA VAL A 174 3.38 5.57 -8.72
C VAL A 174 1.86 5.46 -8.88
N GLY A 175 1.31 5.96 -10.01
CA GLY A 175 -0.09 5.78 -10.37
C GLY A 175 -0.92 7.06 -10.40
N GLN A 176 -2.19 6.92 -10.06
CA GLN A 176 -3.18 8.00 -10.01
C GLN A 176 -3.60 8.28 -8.57
N GLY A 177 -3.85 9.54 -8.27
CA GLY A 177 -4.37 9.94 -6.99
C GLY A 177 -5.81 9.44 -6.75
N SER A 178 -6.15 9.20 -5.49
CA SER A 178 -7.53 8.93 -5.08
C SER A 178 -8.42 10.16 -5.31
N GLU A 179 -9.69 9.95 -5.68
CA GLU A 179 -10.67 11.02 -5.89
C GLU A 179 -10.99 11.79 -4.60
N ASP A 180 -10.75 11.21 -3.44
CA ASP A 180 -10.98 11.80 -2.12
C ASP A 180 -9.83 12.69 -1.63
N MET A 181 -8.78 12.85 -2.45
CA MET A 181 -7.58 13.59 -2.11
C MET A 181 -7.25 14.64 -3.17
N ASP A 182 -6.77 15.79 -2.72
CA ASP A 182 -6.15 16.81 -3.58
C ASP A 182 -4.64 16.58 -3.67
N TYR A 183 -4.10 16.85 -4.85
CA TYR A 183 -2.65 16.72 -5.14
C TYR A 183 -2.14 17.96 -5.83
N LYS A 184 -0.96 18.41 -5.45
CA LYS A 184 -0.21 19.43 -6.19
C LYS A 184 1.26 19.11 -6.20
N ILE A 185 1.96 19.58 -7.22
CA ILE A 185 3.43 19.58 -7.27
C ILE A 185 3.87 21.04 -7.14
N GLU A 186 4.68 21.31 -6.13
CA GLU A 186 5.23 22.64 -5.89
C GLU A 186 6.27 23.01 -6.96
N PRO A 187 6.63 24.31 -7.09
CA PRO A 187 7.60 24.75 -8.12
C PRO A 187 8.98 24.08 -8.02
N ASP A 188 9.37 23.61 -6.86
CA ASP A 188 10.62 22.86 -6.60
C ASP A 188 10.48 21.36 -6.90
N GLY A 189 9.28 20.89 -7.26
CA GLY A 189 8.96 19.52 -7.61
C GLY A 189 8.42 18.69 -6.45
N GLU A 190 8.25 19.25 -5.25
CA GLU A 190 7.72 18.50 -4.10
C GLU A 190 6.24 18.13 -4.32
N LEU A 191 5.92 16.86 -4.04
CA LEU A 191 4.53 16.40 -3.99
C LEU A 191 3.88 16.83 -2.67
N CYS A 192 2.74 17.52 -2.77
CA CYS A 192 1.91 17.81 -1.62
C CYS A 192 0.54 17.16 -1.77
N MET A 193 -0.01 16.72 -0.63
CA MET A 193 -1.27 15.98 -0.56
C MET A 193 -2.20 16.61 0.48
N ARG A 194 -3.51 16.65 0.20
CA ARG A 194 -4.52 17.15 1.12
C ARG A 194 -5.79 16.31 1.02
N GLY A 195 -6.44 16.04 2.14
CA GLY A 195 -7.72 15.33 2.20
C GLY A 195 -7.91 14.56 3.49
N ASP A 196 -8.92 13.71 3.51
CA ASP A 196 -9.36 12.98 4.69
C ASP A 196 -8.35 11.91 5.18
N CYS A 197 -7.41 11.49 4.33
CA CYS A 197 -6.31 10.60 4.74
C CYS A 197 -5.22 11.32 5.56
N VAL A 198 -5.16 12.65 5.53
CA VAL A 198 -4.11 13.41 6.24
C VAL A 198 -4.27 13.26 7.75
N MET A 199 -3.19 12.93 8.43
CA MET A 199 -3.13 12.76 9.88
C MET A 199 -3.65 13.98 10.65
N MET A 200 -4.00 13.77 11.91
CA MET A 200 -4.35 14.88 12.83
C MET A 200 -3.14 15.72 13.25
N GLY A 201 -1.93 15.23 13.03
CA GLY A 201 -0.65 15.80 13.44
C GLY A 201 0.20 14.83 14.25
N TYR A 202 1.37 15.29 14.69
CA TYR A 202 2.23 14.51 15.56
C TYR A 202 1.86 14.66 17.04
N TYR A 203 1.88 13.56 17.75
CA TYR A 203 1.53 13.53 19.18
C TYR A 203 2.50 14.35 20.03
N LYS A 204 1.97 15.36 20.74
CA LYS A 204 2.74 16.30 21.56
C LYS A 204 3.86 17.06 20.83
N ASP A 205 3.75 17.19 19.50
CA ASP A 205 4.71 17.90 18.67
C ASP A 205 3.99 18.83 17.69
N PRO A 206 3.43 19.95 18.16
CA PRO A 206 2.74 20.91 17.30
C PRO A 206 3.69 21.64 16.35
N GLU A 207 4.95 21.86 16.74
CA GLU A 207 5.97 22.50 15.90
C GLU A 207 6.32 21.58 14.74
N GLY A 208 6.67 20.33 14.99
CA GLY A 208 6.92 19.34 13.94
C GLY A 208 5.70 19.06 13.07
N THR A 209 4.48 19.23 13.59
CA THR A 209 3.25 19.15 12.79
C THR A 209 3.18 20.32 11.80
N ALA A 210 3.46 21.55 12.25
CA ALA A 210 3.42 22.75 11.42
C ALA A 210 4.54 22.79 10.35
N GLU A 211 5.63 22.00 10.54
CA GLU A 211 6.66 21.82 9.52
C GLU A 211 6.20 20.99 8.33
N VAL A 212 5.27 20.05 8.54
CA VAL A 212 4.83 19.10 7.50
C VAL A 212 3.39 19.31 7.03
N ILE A 213 2.55 19.96 7.81
CA ILE A 213 1.18 20.34 7.41
C ILE A 213 1.09 21.86 7.41
N ASP A 214 0.88 22.45 6.24
CA ASP A 214 0.73 23.88 6.11
C ASP A 214 -0.63 24.38 6.63
N LYS A 215 -0.80 25.71 6.72
CA LYS A 215 -2.04 26.36 7.18
C LYS A 215 -3.28 26.04 6.34
N ASP A 216 -3.11 25.61 5.11
CA ASP A 216 -4.17 25.26 4.16
C ASP A 216 -4.45 23.73 4.15
N GLY A 217 -3.79 22.99 5.04
CA GLY A 217 -3.96 21.55 5.26
C GLY A 217 -3.21 20.64 4.27
N TRP A 218 -2.24 21.18 3.54
CA TRP A 218 -1.39 20.38 2.67
C TRP A 218 -0.27 19.72 3.46
N VAL A 219 -0.12 18.42 3.29
CA VAL A 219 1.07 17.69 3.74
C VAL A 219 2.16 17.85 2.71
N HIS A 220 3.31 18.32 3.15
CA HIS A 220 4.56 18.33 2.43
C HIS A 220 5.22 16.97 2.60
N THR A 221 5.31 16.19 1.52
CA THR A 221 5.76 14.78 1.61
C THR A 221 7.28 14.65 1.69
N GLY A 222 8.02 15.67 1.25
CA GLY A 222 9.46 15.60 1.06
C GLY A 222 9.88 14.80 -0.18
N ASP A 223 8.94 14.25 -0.94
CA ASP A 223 9.20 13.46 -2.14
C ASP A 223 9.02 14.29 -3.40
N LEU A 224 9.93 14.14 -4.36
CA LEU A 224 9.84 14.79 -5.66
C LEU A 224 8.96 13.98 -6.61
N ALA A 225 8.07 14.65 -7.34
CA ALA A 225 7.18 14.04 -8.30
C ALA A 225 7.14 14.83 -9.63
N ARG A 226 6.66 14.14 -10.67
CA ARG A 226 6.35 14.73 -11.98
C ARG A 226 5.15 14.03 -12.61
N VAL A 227 4.38 14.75 -13.37
CA VAL A 227 3.28 14.24 -14.21
C VAL A 227 3.79 13.97 -15.63
#